data_1262ada753058da3bc4a502f22db4def
#
_entry.id   1262ada753058da3bc4a502f22db4def
#
_cell.length_a   1.000
_cell.length_b   1.000
_cell.length_c   1.000
_cell.angle_alpha   90.00
_cell.angle_beta   90.00
_cell.angle_gamma   90.00
#
_symmetry.space_group_name_H-M   'P 1'
#
loop_
_entity.id
_entity.type
_entity.pdbx_description
1 polymer ?
#
loop_
_entity_poly.entity_id
_entity_poly.type
_entity_poly.pdbx_seq_one_letter_code
_entity_poly.pdbx_strand_id
1 'polypeptide(L)'
;GGYPIDLDKLRDIRTSFRGKFGWAPAVIEDGAHSFGSKYKGKLIGNHGNLTMFSLQAIKHVTSIDGGILISPHDELHSRGKLIRWYGIDRDGDRKDFRCEADIPEWGYKFHMNDVCAVVGNENLKHANDLVAKHRANAAYYDEHLQNIDGVTLLEREEGFDSAFWIYSLLVDNRDGFYKHMDECGISVSQVHERNDKHTCVQEFKTDLPNLDKTIGKIV
;
A
#
# COMPACT_ATOMS: atom_id res chain seq x y z
N GLY A 1 -4.92 4.04 5.85
CA GLY A 1 -5.05 4.13 4.56
C GLY A 1 -4.24 5.02 3.64
N GLY A 2 -3.00 4.63 3.30
CA GLY A 2 -2.23 5.34 2.29
C GLY A 2 -1.44 6.55 2.78
N TYR A 3 -1.30 6.72 4.08
CA TYR A 3 -0.42 7.74 4.65
C TYR A 3 1.05 7.31 4.49
N PRO A 4 1.93 8.16 3.96
CA PRO A 4 3.34 7.85 3.81
C PRO A 4 4.04 7.68 5.16
N ILE A 5 5.12 6.92 5.18
CA ILE A 5 6.04 6.87 6.33
C ILE A 5 7.09 7.98 6.21
N ASP A 6 7.79 8.28 7.29
CA ASP A 6 8.93 9.19 7.28
C ASP A 6 10.15 8.51 6.62
N LEU A 7 10.27 8.73 5.30
CA LEU A 7 11.33 8.13 4.49
C LEU A 7 12.72 8.71 4.81
N ASP A 8 12.79 9.94 5.34
CA ASP A 8 14.06 10.52 5.76
C ASP A 8 14.57 9.85 7.04
N LYS A 9 13.72 9.69 8.06
CA LYS A 9 14.09 8.93 9.26
C LYS A 9 14.50 7.48 8.92
N LEU A 10 13.77 6.85 7.99
CA LEU A 10 14.11 5.50 7.54
C LEU A 10 15.49 5.45 6.88
N ARG A 11 15.82 6.45 6.03
CA ARG A 11 17.14 6.57 5.41
C ARG A 11 18.25 6.77 6.46
N ASP A 12 18.00 7.60 7.47
CA ASP A 12 18.95 7.86 8.55
C ASP A 12 19.21 6.61 9.40
N ILE A 13 18.14 5.85 9.72
CA ILE A 13 18.25 4.54 10.38
C ILE A 13 19.12 3.59 9.55
N ARG A 14 18.86 3.48 8.24
CA ARG A 14 19.67 2.62 7.34
C ARG A 14 21.12 3.04 7.28
N THR A 15 21.38 4.35 7.24
CA THR A 15 22.74 4.91 7.19
C THR A 15 23.49 4.58 8.49
N SER A 16 22.85 4.80 9.63
CA SER A 16 23.40 4.45 10.96
C SER A 16 23.67 2.94 11.07
N PHE A 17 22.74 2.12 10.63
CA PHE A 17 22.88 0.66 10.63
C PHE A 17 24.07 0.21 9.77
N ARG A 18 24.22 0.79 8.56
CA ARG A 18 25.36 0.51 7.68
C ARG A 18 26.68 0.90 8.33
N GLY A 19 26.74 2.07 8.98
CA GLY A 19 27.94 2.50 9.71
C GLY A 19 28.33 1.55 10.83
N LYS A 20 27.35 0.95 11.51
CA LYS A 20 27.59 0.03 12.63
C LYS A 20 27.94 -1.41 12.20
N PHE A 21 27.30 -1.90 11.14
CA PHE A 21 27.37 -3.32 10.78
C PHE A 21 28.00 -3.59 9.40
N GLY A 22 28.38 -2.57 8.63
CA GLY A 22 28.97 -2.70 7.29
C GLY A 22 27.96 -3.00 6.18
N TRP A 23 26.69 -3.23 6.48
CA TRP A 23 25.61 -3.47 5.54
C TRP A 23 24.31 -2.79 6.01
N ALA A 24 23.32 -2.70 5.15
CA ALA A 24 22.01 -2.20 5.53
C ALA A 24 20.90 -3.04 4.90
N PRO A 25 19.77 -3.27 5.60
CA PRO A 25 18.66 -4.02 5.06
C PRO A 25 18.05 -3.31 3.85
N ALA A 26 17.54 -4.10 2.91
CA ALA A 26 16.71 -3.57 1.83
C ALA A 26 15.42 -2.97 2.41
N VAL A 27 14.91 -1.92 1.76
CA VAL A 27 13.59 -1.35 2.07
C VAL A 27 12.64 -1.74 0.96
N ILE A 28 11.53 -2.32 1.35
CA ILE A 28 10.38 -2.58 0.48
C ILE A 28 9.21 -1.78 1.04
N GLU A 29 8.73 -0.81 0.28
CA GLU A 29 7.54 -0.03 0.64
C GLU A 29 6.29 -0.78 0.20
N ASP A 30 5.44 -1.16 1.16
CA ASP A 30 4.10 -1.63 0.87
C ASP A 30 3.21 -0.43 0.57
N GLY A 31 3.11 -0.11 -0.70
CA GLY A 31 2.29 0.96 -1.24
C GLY A 31 0.87 0.54 -1.62
N ALA A 32 0.38 -0.64 -1.18
CA ALA A 32 -0.93 -1.17 -1.58
C ALA A 32 -2.10 -0.21 -1.35
N HIS A 33 -1.98 0.73 -0.43
CA HIS A 33 -2.97 1.76 -0.13
C HIS A 33 -2.52 3.18 -0.47
N SER A 34 -1.30 3.36 -1.00
CA SER A 34 -0.69 4.68 -1.16
C SER A 34 -0.51 5.11 -2.61
N PHE A 35 -1.24 4.50 -3.56
CA PHE A 35 -1.21 4.92 -4.95
C PHE A 35 -1.62 6.41 -5.05
N GLY A 36 -0.72 7.24 -5.58
CA GLY A 36 -0.93 8.69 -5.67
C GLY A 36 -0.57 9.48 -4.41
N SER A 37 -0.18 8.83 -3.30
CA SER A 37 0.36 9.53 -2.11
C SER A 37 1.73 10.13 -2.40
N LYS A 38 2.07 11.19 -1.65
CA LYS A 38 3.36 11.87 -1.79
C LYS A 38 4.05 12.02 -0.43
N TYR A 39 5.36 11.91 -0.45
CA TYR A 39 6.22 12.31 0.65
C TYR A 39 7.08 13.49 0.19
N LYS A 40 6.95 14.65 0.87
CA LYS A 40 7.63 15.92 0.53
C LYS A 40 7.48 16.28 -0.95
N GLY A 41 6.23 16.22 -1.45
CA GLY A 41 5.87 16.59 -2.82
C GLY A 41 6.18 15.54 -3.89
N LYS A 42 6.92 14.47 -3.57
CA LYS A 42 7.33 13.42 -4.50
C LYS A 42 6.47 12.16 -4.31
N LEU A 43 5.94 11.61 -5.40
CA LEU A 43 5.10 10.41 -5.35
C LEU A 43 5.82 9.23 -4.67
N ILE A 44 5.10 8.49 -3.84
CA ILE A 44 5.54 7.18 -3.33
C ILE A 44 5.85 6.28 -4.52
N GLY A 45 6.91 5.49 -4.41
CA GLY A 45 7.50 4.72 -5.52
C GLY A 45 8.67 5.42 -6.22
N ASN A 46 8.87 6.72 -5.99
CA ASN A 46 9.97 7.48 -6.60
C ASN A 46 11.12 7.83 -5.64
N HIS A 47 11.16 7.20 -4.46
CA HIS A 47 12.13 7.51 -3.40
C HIS A 47 13.37 6.60 -3.37
N GLY A 48 13.54 5.74 -4.40
CA GLY A 48 14.73 4.89 -4.54
C GLY A 48 14.65 3.58 -3.76
N ASN A 49 13.46 3.20 -3.29
CA ASN A 49 13.19 1.89 -2.68
C ASN A 49 12.43 0.99 -3.66
N LEU A 50 12.42 -0.31 -3.39
CA LEU A 50 11.44 -1.19 -4.00
C LEU A 50 10.06 -0.81 -3.45
N THR A 51 9.08 -0.60 -4.32
CA THR A 51 7.73 -0.21 -3.91
C THR A 51 6.70 -1.07 -4.63
N MET A 52 5.76 -1.63 -3.89
CA MET A 52 4.65 -2.38 -4.46
C MET A 52 3.34 -1.60 -4.35
N PHE A 53 2.49 -1.69 -5.38
CA PHE A 53 1.12 -1.18 -5.38
C PHE A 53 0.15 -2.29 -5.70
N SER A 54 -1.01 -2.26 -5.07
CA SER A 54 -2.12 -3.15 -5.39
C SER A 54 -3.01 -2.54 -6.46
N LEU A 55 -3.42 -3.35 -7.44
CA LEU A 55 -4.44 -3.03 -8.45
C LEU A 55 -5.68 -3.93 -8.28
N GLN A 56 -5.91 -4.42 -7.07
CA GLN A 56 -7.08 -5.21 -6.73
C GLN A 56 -8.36 -4.35 -6.88
N ALA A 57 -9.50 -4.98 -7.08
CA ALA A 57 -10.77 -4.37 -7.50
C ALA A 57 -11.22 -3.12 -6.72
N ILE A 58 -10.87 -3.03 -5.42
CA ILE A 58 -11.29 -1.92 -4.55
C ILE A 58 -10.29 -0.77 -4.44
N LYS A 59 -9.16 -0.82 -5.15
CA LYS A 59 -8.13 0.23 -5.09
C LYS A 59 -8.46 1.42 -5.97
N HIS A 60 -7.76 2.55 -5.79
CA HIS A 60 -7.93 3.76 -6.62
C HIS A 60 -7.83 3.46 -8.12
N VAL A 61 -6.85 2.64 -8.49
CA VAL A 61 -6.69 2.11 -9.83
C VAL A 61 -6.81 0.61 -9.74
N THR A 62 -7.72 0.04 -10.52
CA THR A 62 -7.91 -1.41 -10.54
C THR A 62 -7.58 -2.00 -11.90
N SER A 63 -7.02 -3.21 -11.88
CA SER A 63 -6.92 -4.11 -13.02
C SER A 63 -7.73 -5.39 -12.80
N ILE A 64 -8.84 -5.30 -12.05
CA ILE A 64 -9.64 -6.40 -11.51
C ILE A 64 -8.87 -7.07 -10.37
N ASP A 65 -7.70 -7.59 -10.66
CA ASP A 65 -6.71 -8.11 -9.73
C ASP A 65 -5.30 -7.86 -10.30
N GLY A 66 -4.30 -7.78 -9.41
CA GLY A 66 -2.93 -7.55 -9.82
C GLY A 66 -2.18 -6.56 -8.95
N GLY A 67 -0.98 -6.22 -9.39
CA GLY A 67 -0.11 -5.26 -8.70
C GLY A 67 1.00 -4.75 -9.61
N ILE A 68 1.67 -3.73 -9.12
CA ILE A 68 2.85 -3.12 -9.75
C ILE A 68 4.00 -3.22 -8.74
N LEU A 69 5.17 -3.67 -9.19
CA LEU A 69 6.41 -3.56 -8.46
C LEU A 69 7.30 -2.54 -9.16
N ILE A 70 7.63 -1.46 -8.46
CA ILE A 70 8.59 -0.46 -8.91
C ILE A 70 9.96 -0.84 -8.35
N SER A 71 10.96 -0.90 -9.24
CA SER A 71 12.36 -1.10 -8.87
C SER A 71 13.20 0.10 -9.30
N PRO A 72 14.02 0.66 -8.40
CA PRO A 72 14.94 1.74 -8.75
C PRO A 72 16.22 1.23 -9.44
N HIS A 73 16.41 -0.08 -9.57
CA HIS A 73 17.60 -0.72 -10.10
C HIS A 73 17.25 -1.58 -11.31
N ASP A 74 17.90 -1.34 -12.44
CA ASP A 74 17.66 -2.08 -13.70
C ASP A 74 17.92 -3.58 -13.56
N GLU A 75 18.92 -3.98 -12.79
CA GLU A 75 19.23 -5.38 -12.51
C GLU A 75 18.07 -6.09 -11.81
N LEU A 76 17.52 -5.47 -10.74
CA LEU A 76 16.37 -6.02 -10.01
C LEU A 76 15.10 -6.01 -10.87
N HIS A 77 14.92 -4.99 -11.71
CA HIS A 77 13.82 -4.93 -12.66
C HIS A 77 13.90 -6.09 -13.67
N SER A 78 15.07 -6.31 -14.29
CA SER A 78 15.30 -7.37 -15.26
C SER A 78 15.10 -8.75 -14.63
N ARG A 79 15.67 -8.98 -13.44
CA ARG A 79 15.45 -10.22 -12.70
C ARG A 79 13.97 -10.42 -12.33
N GLY A 80 13.26 -9.36 -11.91
CA GLY A 80 11.83 -9.41 -11.62
C GLY A 80 10.99 -9.83 -12.83
N LYS A 81 11.36 -9.39 -14.04
CA LYS A 81 10.71 -9.81 -15.30
C LYS A 81 10.86 -11.32 -15.55
N LEU A 82 12.01 -11.88 -15.24
CA LEU A 82 12.23 -13.34 -15.36
C LEU A 82 11.43 -14.10 -14.30
N ILE A 83 11.59 -13.73 -13.03
CA ILE A 83 10.97 -14.43 -11.90
C ILE A 83 9.45 -14.44 -11.99
N ARG A 84 8.80 -13.35 -12.42
CA ARG A 84 7.33 -13.28 -12.56
C ARG A 84 6.77 -14.23 -13.61
N TRP A 85 7.62 -14.76 -14.51
CA TRP A 85 7.24 -15.67 -15.58
C TRP A 85 8.17 -16.88 -15.66
N TYR A 86 8.15 -17.73 -14.65
CA TYR A 86 8.85 -19.03 -14.60
C TYR A 86 10.38 -18.97 -14.77
N GLY A 87 11.02 -17.82 -14.70
CA GLY A 87 12.43 -17.62 -15.03
C GLY A 87 12.71 -17.49 -16.54
N ILE A 88 11.65 -17.43 -17.36
CA ILE A 88 11.76 -17.40 -18.84
C ILE A 88 11.90 -15.94 -19.29
N ASP A 89 12.93 -15.68 -20.09
CA ASP A 89 13.07 -14.40 -20.81
C ASP A 89 12.09 -14.35 -21.98
N ARG A 90 11.06 -13.50 -21.85
CA ARG A 90 10.08 -13.30 -22.91
C ARG A 90 10.47 -12.22 -23.93
N ASP A 91 11.44 -11.40 -23.60
CA ASP A 91 11.89 -10.29 -24.44
C ASP A 91 13.12 -10.69 -25.28
N GLY A 92 13.75 -11.82 -24.98
CA GLY A 92 14.85 -12.36 -25.75
C GLY A 92 14.43 -13.01 -27.05
N ASP A 93 15.39 -13.21 -27.95
CA ASP A 93 15.19 -13.90 -29.22
C ASP A 93 14.74 -15.35 -28.99
N ARG A 94 13.59 -15.70 -29.51
CA ARG A 94 13.05 -17.07 -29.47
C ARG A 94 13.14 -17.73 -30.81
N LYS A 95 13.65 -18.96 -30.84
CA LYS A 95 13.73 -19.76 -32.06
C LYS A 95 12.42 -20.46 -32.34
N ASP A 96 11.62 -20.76 -31.32
CA ASP A 96 10.33 -21.38 -31.46
C ASP A 96 9.35 -20.99 -30.33
N PHE A 97 8.15 -21.58 -30.35
CA PHE A 97 7.11 -21.35 -29.38
C PHE A 97 7.37 -22.00 -28.00
N ARG A 98 8.29 -22.93 -27.91
CA ARG A 98 8.48 -23.79 -26.72
C ARG A 98 9.61 -23.36 -25.81
N CYS A 99 10.19 -22.23 -25.88
CA CYS A 99 11.22 -21.77 -24.96
C CYS A 99 12.30 -22.82 -24.67
N GLU A 100 13.14 -23.10 -25.65
CA GLU A 100 14.28 -24.01 -25.51
C GLU A 100 15.50 -23.36 -24.83
N ALA A 101 15.36 -22.07 -24.39
CA ALA A 101 16.42 -21.39 -23.73
C ALA A 101 16.64 -21.94 -22.31
N ASP A 102 17.89 -21.91 -21.85
CA ASP A 102 18.23 -22.22 -20.47
C ASP A 102 17.50 -21.29 -19.48
N ILE A 103 17.09 -21.85 -18.36
CA ILE A 103 16.43 -21.13 -17.25
C ILE A 103 17.39 -21.14 -16.07
N PRO A 104 18.22 -20.09 -15.91
CA PRO A 104 19.25 -20.06 -14.87
C PRO A 104 18.69 -19.91 -13.47
N GLU A 105 17.47 -19.38 -13.32
CA GLU A 105 16.76 -19.22 -12.06
C GLU A 105 15.27 -19.55 -12.25
N TRP A 106 14.74 -20.44 -11.41
CA TRP A 106 13.32 -20.77 -11.44
C TRP A 106 12.46 -19.60 -10.95
N GLY A 107 11.27 -19.44 -11.52
CA GLY A 107 10.35 -18.36 -11.18
C GLY A 107 8.91 -18.86 -10.99
N TYR A 108 7.99 -17.90 -10.92
CA TYR A 108 6.57 -18.13 -10.61
C TYR A 108 5.68 -17.65 -11.75
N LYS A 109 4.42 -18.02 -11.72
CA LYS A 109 3.39 -17.46 -12.58
C LYS A 109 2.71 -16.26 -11.92
N PHE A 110 3.41 -15.13 -11.81
CA PHE A 110 2.93 -13.89 -11.22
C PHE A 110 2.68 -12.77 -12.24
N HIS A 111 2.80 -13.05 -13.53
CA HIS A 111 2.53 -12.04 -14.54
C HIS A 111 1.04 -11.68 -14.60
N MET A 112 0.77 -10.42 -14.84
CA MET A 112 -0.57 -9.94 -15.17
C MET A 112 -0.97 -10.46 -16.56
N ASN A 113 -2.21 -10.91 -16.73
CA ASN A 113 -2.74 -11.27 -18.05
C ASN A 113 -3.20 -10.01 -18.82
N ASP A 114 -3.38 -10.16 -20.13
CA ASP A 114 -3.68 -9.03 -21.01
C ASP A 114 -5.05 -8.39 -20.72
N VAL A 115 -6.03 -9.18 -20.27
CA VAL A 115 -7.37 -8.64 -19.91
C VAL A 115 -7.24 -7.70 -18.72
N CYS A 116 -6.56 -8.14 -17.65
CA CYS A 116 -6.30 -7.28 -16.49
C CYS A 116 -5.46 -6.06 -16.86
N ALA A 117 -4.46 -6.23 -17.75
CA ALA A 117 -3.62 -5.12 -18.21
C ALA A 117 -4.42 -4.07 -18.98
N VAL A 118 -5.34 -4.47 -19.85
CA VAL A 118 -6.22 -3.54 -20.59
C VAL A 118 -7.11 -2.76 -19.62
N VAL A 119 -7.75 -3.45 -18.67
CA VAL A 119 -8.59 -2.80 -17.65
C VAL A 119 -7.77 -1.82 -16.82
N GLY A 120 -6.56 -2.23 -16.38
CA GLY A 120 -5.66 -1.38 -15.62
C GLY A 120 -5.23 -0.13 -16.39
N ASN A 121 -4.86 -0.27 -17.65
CA ASN A 121 -4.48 0.84 -18.53
C ASN A 121 -5.62 1.84 -18.74
N GLU A 122 -6.86 1.35 -18.87
CA GLU A 122 -8.02 2.22 -19.01
C GLU A 122 -8.30 2.99 -17.72
N ASN A 123 -8.31 2.32 -16.57
CA ASN A 123 -8.53 2.96 -15.27
C ASN A 123 -7.42 3.96 -14.89
N LEU A 124 -6.18 3.68 -15.30
CA LEU A 124 -5.03 4.55 -15.00
C LEU A 124 -5.22 5.98 -15.54
N LYS A 125 -5.96 6.14 -16.64
CA LYS A 125 -6.27 7.46 -17.22
C LYS A 125 -7.05 8.35 -16.24
N HIS A 126 -7.80 7.76 -15.33
CA HIS A 126 -8.66 8.44 -14.35
C HIS A 126 -8.03 8.56 -12.96
N ALA A 127 -6.80 8.06 -12.78
CA ALA A 127 -6.15 7.95 -11.47
C ALA A 127 -6.03 9.29 -10.73
N ASN A 128 -5.62 10.34 -11.43
CA ASN A 128 -5.45 11.67 -10.83
C ASN A 128 -6.78 12.25 -10.36
N ASP A 129 -7.84 12.11 -11.15
CA ASP A 129 -9.19 12.61 -10.82
C ASP A 129 -9.77 11.84 -9.63
N LEU A 130 -9.55 10.53 -9.58
CA LEU A 130 -9.99 9.71 -8.45
C LEU A 130 -9.27 10.10 -7.15
N VAL A 131 -7.95 10.23 -7.19
CA VAL A 131 -7.16 10.67 -6.02
C VAL A 131 -7.58 12.08 -5.58
N ALA A 132 -7.84 12.99 -6.52
CA ALA A 132 -8.31 14.34 -6.21
C ALA A 132 -9.68 14.31 -5.49
N LYS A 133 -10.62 13.47 -5.94
CA LYS A 133 -11.92 13.29 -5.28
C LYS A 133 -11.78 12.74 -3.86
N HIS A 134 -10.93 11.72 -3.66
CA HIS A 134 -10.67 11.17 -2.33
C HIS A 134 -10.09 12.22 -1.39
N ARG A 135 -9.14 13.04 -1.87
CA ARG A 135 -8.58 14.16 -1.09
C ARG A 135 -9.61 15.23 -0.75
N ALA A 136 -10.49 15.57 -1.71
CA ALA A 136 -11.57 16.54 -1.46
C ALA A 136 -12.56 16.01 -0.41
N ASN A 137 -12.94 14.73 -0.48
CA ASN A 137 -13.77 14.09 0.52
C ASN A 137 -13.11 14.09 1.91
N ALA A 138 -11.81 13.77 1.96
CA ALA A 138 -11.06 13.77 3.22
C ALA A 138 -10.99 15.18 3.83
N ALA A 139 -10.73 16.21 3.03
CA ALA A 139 -10.74 17.60 3.49
C ALA A 139 -12.10 18.02 4.02
N TYR A 140 -13.18 17.61 3.37
CA TYR A 140 -14.55 17.86 3.84
C TYR A 140 -14.81 17.19 5.20
N TYR A 141 -14.38 15.94 5.38
CA TYR A 141 -14.47 15.28 6.69
C TYR A 141 -13.63 15.96 7.75
N ASP A 142 -12.41 16.40 7.44
CA ASP A 142 -11.56 17.11 8.38
C ASP A 142 -12.23 18.39 8.87
N GLU A 143 -12.81 19.19 7.96
CA GLU A 143 -13.49 20.43 8.29
C GLU A 143 -14.72 20.21 9.20
N HIS A 144 -15.49 19.14 8.94
CA HIS A 144 -16.78 18.94 9.62
C HIS A 144 -16.69 18.06 10.87
N LEU A 145 -15.64 17.23 11.01
CA LEU A 145 -15.50 16.29 12.12
C LEU A 145 -14.53 16.76 13.23
N GLN A 146 -13.72 17.78 12.99
CA GLN A 146 -12.65 18.22 13.91
C GLN A 146 -13.12 18.64 15.30
N ASN A 147 -14.38 19.02 15.46
CA ASN A 147 -14.92 19.56 16.72
C ASN A 147 -16.09 18.71 17.25
N ILE A 148 -16.18 17.44 16.87
CA ILE A 148 -17.23 16.55 17.36
C ILE A 148 -16.71 15.80 18.60
N ASP A 149 -17.44 15.92 19.71
CA ASP A 149 -17.11 15.22 20.96
C ASP A 149 -17.08 13.71 20.73
N GLY A 150 -16.03 13.07 21.25
CA GLY A 150 -15.82 11.63 21.10
C GLY A 150 -15.26 11.20 19.75
N VAL A 151 -14.96 12.14 18.84
CA VAL A 151 -14.26 11.91 17.57
C VAL A 151 -12.86 12.49 17.63
N THR A 152 -11.86 11.73 17.25
CA THR A 152 -10.47 12.20 17.13
C THR A 152 -9.98 11.93 15.70
N LEU A 153 -9.57 12.99 15.01
CA LEU A 153 -8.95 12.89 13.70
C LEU A 153 -7.49 12.44 13.84
N LEU A 154 -7.02 11.66 12.89
CA LEU A 154 -5.61 11.26 12.86
C LEU A 154 -4.74 12.46 12.48
N GLU A 155 -3.64 12.64 13.21
CA GLU A 155 -2.66 13.70 12.92
C GLU A 155 -2.09 13.55 11.51
N ARG A 156 -1.84 14.68 10.87
CA ARG A 156 -1.23 14.78 9.55
C ARG A 156 -0.12 15.81 9.58
N GLU A 157 1.06 15.35 9.24
CA GLU A 157 2.24 16.20 9.19
C GLU A 157 2.38 16.83 7.80
N GLU A 158 2.93 18.04 7.76
CA GLU A 158 3.27 18.71 6.50
C GLU A 158 4.27 17.87 5.69
N GLY A 159 4.02 17.76 4.39
CA GLY A 159 4.83 16.94 3.49
C GLY A 159 4.45 15.46 3.44
N PHE A 160 3.43 15.03 4.20
CA PHE A 160 2.90 13.67 4.18
C PHE A 160 1.52 13.65 3.52
N ASP A 161 1.48 13.65 2.18
CA ASP A 161 0.25 13.78 1.42
C ASP A 161 -0.38 12.41 1.15
N SER A 162 -1.40 12.02 1.88
CA SER A 162 -2.16 10.81 1.61
C SER A 162 -3.01 10.92 0.34
N ALA A 163 -3.20 9.79 -0.34
CA ALA A 163 -4.20 9.65 -1.40
C ALA A 163 -5.59 9.26 -0.85
N PHE A 164 -5.70 8.99 0.45
CA PHE A 164 -6.95 8.65 1.14
C PHE A 164 -7.74 7.52 0.48
N TRP A 165 -7.08 6.39 0.26
CA TRP A 165 -7.81 5.18 -0.17
C TRP A 165 -8.94 4.85 0.81
N ILE A 166 -8.69 5.02 2.10
CA ILE A 166 -9.70 5.05 3.16
C ILE A 166 -9.48 6.30 4.01
N TYR A 167 -10.55 6.81 4.59
CA TYR A 167 -10.52 7.83 5.61
C TYR A 167 -10.72 7.15 6.96
N SER A 168 -9.82 7.37 7.90
CA SER A 168 -9.85 6.75 9.23
C SER A 168 -9.89 7.81 10.31
N LEU A 169 -10.60 7.51 11.40
CA LEU A 169 -10.70 8.33 12.60
C LEU A 169 -10.80 7.43 13.84
N LEU A 170 -10.68 8.02 15.01
CA LEU A 170 -10.92 7.32 16.27
C LEU A 170 -12.22 7.82 16.89
N VAL A 171 -13.02 6.90 17.41
CA VAL A 171 -14.25 7.21 18.14
C VAL A 171 -14.24 6.56 19.51
N ASP A 172 -14.71 7.27 20.53
CA ASP A 172 -14.67 6.76 21.90
C ASP A 172 -15.65 5.60 22.12
N ASN A 173 -16.83 5.65 21.49
CA ASN A 173 -17.83 4.58 21.52
C ASN A 173 -18.03 4.00 20.12
N ARG A 174 -17.13 3.11 19.69
CA ARG A 174 -17.17 2.53 18.35
C ARG A 174 -18.43 1.74 18.07
N ASP A 175 -18.90 0.94 19.01
CA ASP A 175 -20.08 0.11 18.80
C ASP A 175 -21.36 0.95 18.66
N GLY A 176 -21.49 2.00 19.48
CA GLY A 176 -22.57 2.98 19.35
C GLY A 176 -22.48 3.75 18.01
N PHE A 177 -21.29 4.09 17.59
CA PHE A 177 -21.05 4.73 16.30
C PHE A 177 -21.45 3.83 15.13
N TYR A 178 -21.04 2.57 15.12
CA TYR A 178 -21.41 1.62 14.08
C TYR A 178 -22.92 1.45 13.97
N LYS A 179 -23.60 1.28 15.12
CA LYS A 179 -25.05 1.14 15.14
C LYS A 179 -25.75 2.38 14.58
N HIS A 180 -25.32 3.57 15.00
CA HIS A 180 -25.91 4.83 14.51
C HIS A 180 -25.70 5.01 13.01
N MET A 181 -24.50 4.77 12.51
CA MET A 181 -24.19 4.89 11.08
C MET A 181 -25.00 3.92 10.24
N ASP A 182 -25.15 2.66 10.70
CA ASP A 182 -25.99 1.64 10.04
C ASP A 182 -27.47 2.07 10.01
N GLU A 183 -28.01 2.59 11.13
CA GLU A 183 -29.36 3.17 11.19
C GLU A 183 -29.56 4.34 10.21
N CYS A 184 -28.50 5.07 9.92
CA CYS A 184 -28.47 6.15 8.92
C CYS A 184 -28.24 5.66 7.48
N GLY A 185 -28.04 4.36 7.27
CA GLY A 185 -27.72 3.78 5.96
C GLY A 185 -26.30 4.06 5.47
N ILE A 186 -25.37 4.37 6.39
CA ILE A 186 -23.97 4.67 6.10
C ILE A 186 -23.09 3.52 6.54
N SER A 187 -22.47 2.84 5.58
CA SER A 187 -21.56 1.72 5.87
C SER A 187 -20.21 2.23 6.39
N VAL A 188 -19.84 1.79 7.56
CA VAL A 188 -18.53 2.01 8.19
C VAL A 188 -17.96 0.70 8.68
N SER A 189 -16.65 0.57 8.73
CA SER A 189 -16.02 -0.69 9.19
C SER A 189 -14.61 -0.46 9.70
N GLN A 190 -14.15 -1.35 10.56
CA GLN A 190 -12.74 -1.51 10.87
C GLN A 190 -12.08 -2.29 9.72
N VAL A 191 -11.35 -1.58 8.85
CA VAL A 191 -10.72 -2.20 7.66
C VAL A 191 -9.64 -3.19 8.03
N HIS A 192 -8.88 -2.93 9.10
CA HIS A 192 -7.78 -3.77 9.56
C HIS A 192 -8.03 -4.28 10.97
N GLU A 193 -7.96 -5.58 11.10
CA GLU A 193 -7.95 -6.25 12.40
C GLU A 193 -6.50 -6.50 12.85
N ARG A 194 -6.28 -6.68 14.14
CA ARG A 194 -4.96 -7.02 14.67
C ARG A 194 -4.55 -8.44 14.25
N ASN A 195 -3.35 -8.55 13.73
CA ASN A 195 -2.86 -9.83 13.19
C ASN A 195 -2.61 -10.87 14.29
N ASP A 196 -2.21 -10.43 15.48
CA ASP A 196 -1.82 -11.31 16.59
C ASP A 196 -2.98 -12.05 17.26
N LYS A 197 -4.23 -11.81 16.84
CA LYS A 197 -5.38 -12.62 17.27
C LYS A 197 -5.56 -13.91 16.47
N HIS A 198 -4.93 -14.02 15.30
CA HIS A 198 -5.06 -15.20 14.45
C HIS A 198 -4.27 -16.38 14.96
N THR A 199 -4.87 -17.57 14.95
CA THR A 199 -4.27 -18.80 15.48
C THR A 199 -2.91 -19.12 14.86
N CYS A 200 -2.75 -18.86 13.56
CA CYS A 200 -1.50 -19.15 12.83
C CYS A 200 -0.29 -18.32 13.25
N VAL A 201 -0.48 -17.28 14.05
CA VAL A 201 0.60 -16.40 14.55
C VAL A 201 0.59 -16.23 16.07
N GLN A 202 -0.19 -17.05 16.80
CA GLN A 202 -0.32 -16.96 18.26
C GLN A 202 1.03 -17.14 18.99
N GLU A 203 1.93 -17.95 18.46
CA GLU A 203 3.27 -18.16 19.02
C GLU A 203 4.14 -16.89 19.03
N PHE A 204 3.82 -15.91 18.17
CA PHE A 204 4.53 -14.63 18.07
C PHE A 204 3.82 -13.49 18.81
N LYS A 205 2.75 -13.79 19.53
CA LYS A 205 1.98 -12.77 20.24
C LYS A 205 2.84 -12.12 21.34
N THR A 206 2.78 -10.80 21.40
CA THR A 206 3.46 -9.99 22.40
C THR A 206 2.56 -8.83 22.84
N ASP A 207 2.96 -8.14 23.91
CA ASP A 207 2.25 -6.96 24.39
C ASP A 207 2.43 -5.80 23.42
N LEU A 208 1.29 -5.22 22.98
CA LEU A 208 1.24 -4.11 22.05
C LEU A 208 0.40 -2.96 22.63
N PRO A 209 0.91 -2.27 23.69
CA PRO A 209 0.10 -1.32 24.48
C PRO A 209 -0.43 -0.13 23.67
N ASN A 210 0.24 0.29 22.62
CA ASN A 210 -0.24 1.36 21.75
C ASN A 210 -1.35 0.86 20.81
N LEU A 211 -1.24 -0.36 20.31
CA LEU A 211 -2.31 -0.97 19.52
C LEU A 211 -3.55 -1.19 20.38
N ASP A 212 -3.38 -1.70 21.60
CA ASP A 212 -4.49 -1.96 22.54
C ASP A 212 -5.30 -0.70 22.87
N LYS A 213 -4.66 0.47 22.90
CA LYS A 213 -5.33 1.76 23.12
C LYS A 213 -6.16 2.24 21.93
N THR A 214 -5.81 1.84 20.72
CA THR A 214 -6.37 2.39 19.47
C THR A 214 -7.31 1.42 18.77
N ILE A 215 -7.06 0.10 18.84
CA ILE A 215 -7.78 -0.90 18.05
C ILE A 215 -9.29 -0.93 18.31
N GLY A 216 -9.70 -0.62 19.53
CA GLY A 216 -11.11 -0.53 19.92
C GLY A 216 -11.81 0.78 19.52
N LYS A 217 -11.06 1.74 18.99
CA LYS A 217 -11.56 3.08 18.64
C LYS A 217 -11.50 3.39 17.14
N ILE A 218 -10.60 2.71 16.41
CA ILE A 218 -10.38 3.01 14.98
C ILE A 218 -11.57 2.56 14.12
N VAL A 219 -11.95 3.46 13.21
CA VAL A 219 -13.00 3.28 12.19
C VAL A 219 -12.46 3.68 10.83
#